data_acc39979a5bc0bf06127d723e5853b16
#
_entry.id   acc39979a5bc0bf06127d723e5853b16
#
_cell.length_a   1.000
_cell.length_b   1.000
_cell.length_c   1.000
_cell.angle_alpha   90.00
_cell.angle_beta   90.00
_cell.angle_gamma   90.00
#
_symmetry.space_group_name_H-M   'P 1'
#
loop_
_entity.id
_entity.type
_entity.pdbx_description
1 polymer ?
#
loop_
_entity_poly.entity_id
_entity_poly.type
_entity_poly.pdbx_seq_one_letter_code
_entity_poly.pdbx_strand_id
1 'polypeptide(L)'
;MSYQHLTLEERYCLAEFREKGLSIRAIARILKRSPSTISRELRRNRGKRGYHPYGAYSKAKHRRRMPRRLLKGIEGEKLEYVMRALSEWHWSPEQIAGRWRKEHPDSVLSCSTLYRHIKRGLLPGISAREHLRRRGRRRVKRRANYNTIHPERIIPEWPEEIRKRERIGDWEGDTLCGGEGKGGAVTLVDRKSGLICGWVVHSRQARETRNAIVEALKDKPVKSLSLDNGSEFAEFRELEEQLKAPVYFAEPHKPWQRGCNENANGLLRYFFPRGCNFLDITQAEFERVLDLINHRPRKRLNWRTPFDVFFQTVALA
;
A
#
# COMPACT_ATOMS: atom_id res chain seq x y z
N MET A 1 23.51 -5.89 -3.41
CA MET A 1 24.35 -6.93 -4.08
C MET A 1 23.54 -8.24 -4.14
N SER A 2 23.40 -8.84 -5.32
CA SER A 2 22.71 -10.13 -5.46
C SER A 2 23.65 -11.25 -4.97
N TYR A 3 23.13 -12.15 -4.12
CA TYR A 3 23.88 -13.30 -3.61
C TYR A 3 24.16 -14.28 -4.73
N GLN A 4 25.46 -14.52 -5.03
CA GLN A 4 25.88 -15.53 -6.00
C GLN A 4 26.33 -16.82 -5.29
N HIS A 5 25.76 -17.94 -5.70
CA HIS A 5 26.19 -19.26 -5.22
C HIS A 5 27.55 -19.64 -5.78
N LEU A 6 28.30 -20.47 -5.04
CA LEU A 6 29.55 -21.07 -5.56
C LEU A 6 29.26 -21.88 -6.83
N THR A 7 30.11 -21.71 -7.85
CA THR A 7 30.05 -22.48 -9.09
C THR A 7 30.63 -23.88 -8.88
N LEU A 8 30.58 -24.73 -9.89
CA LEU A 8 31.18 -26.04 -9.80
C LEU A 8 32.74 -25.94 -9.78
N GLU A 9 33.27 -25.03 -10.59
CA GLU A 9 34.71 -24.73 -10.66
C GLU A 9 35.25 -24.24 -9.33
N GLU A 10 34.57 -23.29 -8.71
CA GLU A 10 34.92 -22.76 -7.37
C GLU A 10 34.92 -23.87 -6.30
N ARG A 11 34.08 -24.90 -6.46
CA ARG A 11 34.05 -26.06 -5.55
C ARG A 11 35.23 -27.00 -5.77
N TYR A 12 35.68 -27.17 -7.02
CA TYR A 12 36.91 -27.92 -7.31
C TYR A 12 38.11 -27.20 -6.73
N CYS A 13 38.30 -25.92 -6.98
CA CYS A 13 39.37 -25.12 -6.37
C CYS A 13 39.31 -25.19 -4.83
N LEU A 14 38.13 -25.11 -4.24
CA LEU A 14 37.95 -25.22 -2.78
C LEU A 14 38.47 -26.55 -2.24
N ALA A 15 38.15 -27.67 -2.92
CA ALA A 15 38.64 -29.01 -2.51
C ALA A 15 40.17 -29.07 -2.60
N GLU A 16 40.76 -28.71 -3.73
CA GLU A 16 42.18 -28.71 -3.97
C GLU A 16 42.96 -27.86 -2.94
N PHE A 17 42.48 -26.64 -2.67
CA PHE A 17 43.12 -25.76 -1.68
C PHE A 17 43.02 -26.32 -0.24
N ARG A 18 41.93 -27.05 0.06
CA ARG A 18 41.79 -27.74 1.34
C ARG A 18 42.73 -28.93 1.46
N GLU A 19 42.96 -29.71 0.40
CA GLU A 19 43.95 -30.79 0.35
C GLU A 19 45.36 -30.27 0.54
N LYS A 20 45.68 -29.09 -0.05
CA LYS A 20 46.92 -28.39 0.15
C LYS A 20 47.06 -27.70 1.54
N GLY A 21 46.11 -27.91 2.44
CA GLY A 21 46.19 -27.42 3.83
C GLY A 21 45.88 -25.91 4.02
N LEU A 22 45.36 -25.21 2.99
CA LEU A 22 45.07 -23.77 3.11
C LEU A 22 43.95 -23.53 4.12
N SER A 23 44.08 -22.42 4.86
CA SER A 23 43.03 -21.99 5.79
C SER A 23 41.78 -21.47 5.07
N ILE A 24 40.62 -21.55 5.74
CA ILE A 24 39.33 -21.03 5.20
C ILE A 24 39.48 -19.55 4.79
N ARG A 25 40.23 -18.74 5.55
CA ARG A 25 40.45 -17.32 5.25
C ARG A 25 41.30 -17.13 3.98
N ALA A 26 42.33 -17.96 3.81
CA ALA A 26 43.18 -17.93 2.60
C ALA A 26 42.39 -18.31 1.36
N ILE A 27 41.61 -19.40 1.42
CA ILE A 27 40.74 -19.85 0.33
C ILE A 27 39.69 -18.79 -0.01
N ALA A 28 39.08 -18.19 1.00
CA ALA A 28 38.06 -17.14 0.81
C ALA A 28 38.62 -15.93 0.06
N ARG A 29 39.89 -15.54 0.35
CA ARG A 29 40.60 -14.45 -0.33
C ARG A 29 40.89 -14.81 -1.80
N ILE A 30 41.37 -16.01 -2.07
CA ILE A 30 41.67 -16.50 -3.44
C ILE A 30 40.39 -16.55 -4.28
N LEU A 31 39.30 -17.14 -3.75
CA LEU A 31 38.03 -17.26 -4.46
C LEU A 31 37.19 -15.97 -4.45
N LYS A 32 37.67 -14.88 -3.85
CA LYS A 32 36.96 -13.60 -3.70
C LYS A 32 35.57 -13.78 -3.10
N ARG A 33 35.48 -14.64 -2.09
CA ARG A 33 34.24 -14.96 -1.35
C ARG A 33 34.41 -14.68 0.13
N SER A 34 33.29 -14.50 0.87
CA SER A 34 33.40 -14.34 2.31
C SER A 34 33.86 -15.63 3.01
N PRO A 35 34.66 -15.58 4.07
CA PRO A 35 35.07 -16.73 4.86
C PRO A 35 33.85 -17.54 5.38
N SER A 36 32.75 -16.86 5.71
CA SER A 36 31.52 -17.48 6.14
C SER A 36 30.84 -18.27 5.03
N THR A 37 31.00 -17.86 3.76
CA THR A 37 30.49 -18.63 2.61
C THR A 37 31.24 -19.95 2.46
N ILE A 38 32.57 -19.91 2.54
CA ILE A 38 33.42 -21.09 2.43
C ILE A 38 33.16 -22.05 3.61
N SER A 39 33.12 -21.55 4.83
CA SER A 39 32.81 -22.36 6.01
C SER A 39 31.44 -23.04 5.93
N ARG A 40 30.41 -22.30 5.53
CA ARG A 40 29.05 -22.85 5.34
C ARG A 40 29.01 -23.89 4.21
N GLU A 41 29.72 -23.69 3.11
CA GLU A 41 29.79 -24.64 2.00
C GLU A 41 30.39 -25.96 2.46
N LEU A 42 31.55 -25.94 3.12
CA LEU A 42 32.21 -27.12 3.68
C LEU A 42 31.31 -27.85 4.68
N ARG A 43 30.71 -27.14 5.63
CA ARG A 43 29.85 -27.72 6.66
C ARG A 43 28.60 -28.39 6.08
N ARG A 44 27.91 -27.69 5.15
CA ARG A 44 26.61 -28.15 4.59
C ARG A 44 26.73 -29.26 3.57
N ASN A 45 27.87 -29.38 2.91
CA ASN A 45 28.04 -30.25 1.78
C ASN A 45 29.03 -31.39 2.02
N ARG A 46 29.61 -31.49 3.21
CA ARG A 46 30.47 -32.59 3.63
C ARG A 46 29.71 -33.93 3.52
N GLY A 47 30.34 -34.94 2.92
CA GLY A 47 29.86 -36.32 2.91
C GLY A 47 30.50 -37.16 4.01
N LYS A 48 30.14 -38.42 4.12
CA LYS A 48 30.75 -39.40 5.05
C LYS A 48 32.27 -39.52 4.84
N ARG A 49 32.75 -39.40 3.60
CA ARG A 49 34.17 -39.50 3.20
C ARG A 49 34.86 -38.14 3.01
N GLY A 50 34.29 -37.06 3.54
CA GLY A 50 34.85 -35.70 3.40
C GLY A 50 34.07 -34.79 2.43
N TYR A 51 34.71 -33.71 1.98
CA TYR A 51 34.11 -32.78 1.01
C TYR A 51 34.46 -33.22 -0.42
N HIS A 52 33.45 -33.44 -1.24
CA HIS A 52 33.62 -33.79 -2.65
C HIS A 52 32.92 -32.74 -3.54
N PRO A 53 33.60 -32.06 -4.48
CA PRO A 53 33.10 -30.93 -5.25
C PRO A 53 31.78 -31.21 -6.00
N TYR A 54 31.75 -32.28 -6.79
CA TYR A 54 30.56 -32.66 -7.55
C TYR A 54 29.40 -33.08 -6.64
N GLY A 55 29.69 -33.83 -5.57
CA GLY A 55 28.67 -34.16 -4.56
C GLY A 55 28.11 -32.95 -3.85
N ALA A 56 28.95 -31.94 -3.54
CA ALA A 56 28.56 -30.67 -2.98
C ALA A 56 27.68 -29.88 -3.96
N TYR A 57 28.04 -29.84 -5.23
CA TYR A 57 27.26 -29.18 -6.28
C TYR A 57 25.88 -29.85 -6.44
N SER A 58 25.84 -31.15 -6.52
CA SER A 58 24.61 -31.95 -6.65
C SER A 58 23.67 -31.71 -5.44
N LYS A 59 24.21 -31.80 -4.20
CA LYS A 59 23.45 -31.47 -2.96
C LYS A 59 22.93 -30.04 -2.96
N ALA A 60 23.74 -29.07 -3.39
CA ALA A 60 23.34 -27.68 -3.46
C ALA A 60 22.25 -27.45 -4.54
N LYS A 61 22.36 -28.13 -5.71
CA LYS A 61 21.38 -28.10 -6.79
C LYS A 61 20.06 -28.76 -6.37
N HIS A 62 20.12 -29.89 -5.69
CA HIS A 62 18.94 -30.59 -5.15
C HIS A 62 18.22 -29.73 -4.11
N ARG A 63 18.93 -29.14 -3.13
CA ARG A 63 18.32 -28.22 -2.16
C ARG A 63 17.69 -26.98 -2.79
N ARG A 64 18.19 -26.51 -3.92
CA ARG A 64 17.57 -25.38 -4.68
C ARG A 64 16.30 -25.82 -5.40
N ARG A 65 16.24 -27.08 -5.85
CA ARG A 65 15.06 -27.66 -6.52
C ARG A 65 13.99 -28.09 -5.53
N MET A 66 14.39 -28.50 -4.31
CA MET A 66 13.41 -28.81 -3.29
C MET A 66 12.61 -27.56 -2.93
N PRO A 67 11.27 -27.61 -2.99
CA PRO A 67 10.45 -26.54 -2.46
C PRO A 67 10.83 -26.34 -1.00
N ARG A 68 11.28 -25.14 -0.68
CA ARG A 68 11.58 -24.77 0.71
C ARG A 68 10.31 -24.98 1.52
N ARG A 69 10.24 -26.02 2.33
CA ARG A 69 9.13 -26.49 3.15
C ARG A 69 7.80 -26.47 2.38
N LEU A 70 7.10 -27.59 2.34
CA LEU A 70 5.67 -27.59 2.10
C LEU A 70 5.10 -26.41 2.83
N LEU A 71 4.49 -25.46 2.08
CA LEU A 71 3.85 -24.33 2.70
C LEU A 71 2.87 -24.92 3.70
N LYS A 72 3.09 -24.72 5.01
CA LYS A 72 2.06 -25.06 6.00
C LYS A 72 0.80 -24.40 5.49
N GLY A 73 -0.27 -25.14 5.31
CA GLY A 73 -1.56 -24.66 4.89
C GLY A 73 -2.01 -23.53 5.82
N ILE A 74 -2.74 -22.59 5.29
CA ILE A 74 -3.54 -21.69 6.09
C ILE A 74 -4.83 -22.46 6.31
N GLU A 75 -5.14 -22.87 7.55
CA GLU A 75 -6.23 -23.81 7.86
C GLU A 75 -7.09 -23.26 9.01
N GLY A 76 -8.29 -23.79 9.19
CA GLY A 76 -9.21 -23.43 10.26
C GLY A 76 -9.57 -21.95 10.27
N GLU A 77 -9.78 -21.38 11.45
CA GLU A 77 -10.13 -19.98 11.68
C GLU A 77 -9.27 -19.00 10.90
N LYS A 78 -7.97 -19.30 10.79
CA LYS A 78 -7.03 -18.47 10.01
C LYS A 78 -7.35 -18.45 8.51
N LEU A 79 -7.82 -19.55 7.95
CA LEU A 79 -8.24 -19.62 6.54
C LEU A 79 -9.53 -18.83 6.34
N GLU A 80 -10.52 -19.02 7.21
CA GLU A 80 -11.80 -18.30 7.15
C GLU A 80 -11.57 -16.79 7.24
N TYR A 81 -10.77 -16.33 8.19
CA TYR A 81 -10.40 -14.93 8.33
C TYR A 81 -9.73 -14.37 7.06
N VAL A 82 -8.74 -15.10 6.51
CA VAL A 82 -8.04 -14.69 5.29
C VAL A 82 -8.98 -14.64 4.09
N MET A 83 -9.83 -15.64 3.93
CA MET A 83 -10.81 -15.70 2.84
C MET A 83 -11.77 -14.52 2.91
N ARG A 84 -12.37 -14.28 4.06
CA ARG A 84 -13.29 -13.18 4.31
C ARG A 84 -12.63 -11.81 4.11
N ALA A 85 -11.42 -11.64 4.62
CA ALA A 85 -10.68 -10.39 4.48
C ALA A 85 -10.29 -10.08 3.02
N LEU A 86 -10.04 -11.10 2.19
CA LEU A 86 -9.73 -10.90 0.77
C LEU A 86 -10.98 -10.67 -0.08
N SER A 87 -12.05 -11.46 0.14
CA SER A 87 -13.26 -11.44 -0.71
C SER A 87 -14.27 -10.37 -0.33
N GLU A 88 -14.58 -10.22 0.97
CA GLU A 88 -15.62 -9.30 1.44
C GLU A 88 -15.05 -7.91 1.79
N TRP A 89 -13.97 -7.88 2.58
CA TRP A 89 -13.38 -6.62 3.05
C TRP A 89 -12.36 -6.02 2.08
N HIS A 90 -11.99 -6.76 1.05
CA HIS A 90 -11.00 -6.36 0.04
C HIS A 90 -9.67 -5.89 0.64
N TRP A 91 -9.23 -6.47 1.76
CA TRP A 91 -7.96 -6.13 2.38
C TRP A 91 -6.78 -6.68 1.60
N SER A 92 -5.67 -5.96 1.64
CA SER A 92 -4.42 -6.48 1.09
C SER A 92 -3.77 -7.50 2.03
N PRO A 93 -2.93 -8.42 1.52
CA PRO A 93 -2.17 -9.35 2.34
C PRO A 93 -1.35 -8.71 3.46
N GLU A 94 -0.89 -7.47 3.29
CA GLU A 94 -0.20 -6.72 4.33
C GLU A 94 -1.14 -6.28 5.45
N GLN A 95 -2.34 -5.82 5.10
CA GLN A 95 -3.38 -5.43 6.07
C GLN A 95 -3.86 -6.63 6.88
N ILE A 96 -4.10 -7.76 6.22
CA ILE A 96 -4.50 -9.03 6.86
C ILE A 96 -3.43 -9.48 7.85
N ALA A 97 -2.19 -9.58 7.42
CA ALA A 97 -1.10 -10.03 8.27
C ALA A 97 -0.82 -9.08 9.45
N GLY A 98 -0.97 -7.77 9.23
CA GLY A 98 -0.76 -6.77 10.27
C GLY A 98 -1.85 -6.78 11.33
N ARG A 99 -3.11 -6.84 10.90
CA ARG A 99 -4.26 -6.89 11.80
C ARG A 99 -4.31 -8.22 12.57
N TRP A 100 -4.11 -9.34 11.88
CA TRP A 100 -4.02 -10.66 12.50
C TRP A 100 -2.99 -10.71 13.62
N ARG A 101 -1.78 -10.19 13.40
CA ARG A 101 -0.73 -10.17 14.45
C ARG A 101 -1.14 -9.37 15.67
N LYS A 102 -1.92 -8.31 15.50
CA LYS A 102 -2.42 -7.48 16.60
C LYS A 102 -3.49 -8.19 17.43
N GLU A 103 -4.36 -8.93 16.74
CA GLU A 103 -5.48 -9.65 17.37
C GLU A 103 -5.06 -11.01 17.93
N HIS A 104 -4.05 -11.65 17.31
CA HIS A 104 -3.55 -12.99 17.67
C HIS A 104 -2.02 -12.98 17.82
N PRO A 105 -1.47 -12.46 18.95
CA PRO A 105 -0.02 -12.32 19.14
C PRO A 105 0.74 -13.64 19.01
N ASP A 106 0.15 -14.75 19.46
CA ASP A 106 0.76 -16.09 19.45
C ASP A 106 0.61 -16.81 18.09
N SER A 107 -0.14 -16.25 17.17
CA SER A 107 -0.45 -16.87 15.88
C SER A 107 0.16 -16.12 14.69
N VAL A 108 1.23 -16.67 14.12
CA VAL A 108 1.95 -16.03 13.02
C VAL A 108 1.23 -16.21 11.68
N LEU A 109 0.94 -15.07 11.03
CA LEU A 109 0.51 -15.00 9.65
C LEU A 109 1.38 -13.97 8.89
N SER A 110 2.19 -14.42 7.93
CA SER A 110 3.08 -13.50 7.21
C SER A 110 2.48 -13.06 5.88
N CYS A 111 2.64 -11.78 5.56
CA CYS A 111 2.27 -11.18 4.28
C CYS A 111 2.89 -11.96 3.09
N SER A 112 4.14 -12.38 3.20
CA SER A 112 4.83 -13.17 2.17
C SER A 112 4.20 -14.55 1.95
N THR A 113 3.64 -15.16 3.00
CA THR A 113 2.92 -16.43 2.92
C THR A 113 1.62 -16.22 2.16
N LEU A 114 0.84 -15.21 2.48
CA LEU A 114 -0.40 -14.87 1.80
C LEU A 114 -0.18 -14.62 0.30
N TYR A 115 0.78 -13.79 -0.08
CA TYR A 115 1.11 -13.58 -1.50
C TYR A 115 1.50 -14.87 -2.23
N ARG A 116 2.23 -15.77 -1.57
CA ARG A 116 2.59 -17.07 -2.14
C ARG A 116 1.38 -17.98 -2.34
N HIS A 117 0.48 -18.03 -1.37
CA HIS A 117 -0.76 -18.81 -1.47
C HIS A 117 -1.64 -18.30 -2.61
N ILE A 118 -1.85 -16.99 -2.70
CA ILE A 118 -2.61 -16.37 -3.79
C ILE A 118 -1.97 -16.67 -5.15
N LYS A 119 -0.64 -16.48 -5.28
CA LYS A 119 0.08 -16.74 -6.55
C LYS A 119 0.03 -18.20 -6.99
N ARG A 120 -0.06 -19.13 -6.06
CA ARG A 120 -0.10 -20.59 -6.33
C ARG A 120 -1.51 -21.15 -6.43
N GLY A 121 -2.54 -20.33 -6.27
CA GLY A 121 -3.94 -20.78 -6.27
C GLY A 121 -4.29 -21.72 -5.12
N LEU A 122 -3.63 -21.56 -3.96
CA LEU A 122 -3.86 -22.41 -2.78
C LEU A 122 -5.01 -21.91 -1.89
N LEU A 123 -5.61 -20.78 -2.23
CA LEU A 123 -6.80 -20.23 -1.57
C LEU A 123 -7.98 -20.38 -2.52
N PRO A 124 -9.00 -21.18 -2.18
CA PRO A 124 -10.15 -21.43 -3.04
C PRO A 124 -10.84 -20.13 -3.46
N GLY A 125 -11.13 -19.96 -4.75
CA GLY A 125 -11.83 -18.75 -5.25
C GLY A 125 -11.03 -17.45 -5.21
N ILE A 126 -9.79 -17.43 -4.72
CA ILE A 126 -8.96 -16.22 -4.63
C ILE A 126 -7.93 -16.18 -5.76
N SER A 127 -7.97 -15.12 -6.55
CA SER A 127 -7.00 -14.83 -7.61
C SER A 127 -6.30 -13.47 -7.43
N ALA A 128 -5.06 -13.36 -7.92
CA ALA A 128 -4.34 -12.09 -7.88
C ALA A 128 -4.99 -11.01 -8.77
N ARG A 129 -5.70 -11.42 -9.82
CA ARG A 129 -6.36 -10.52 -10.76
C ARG A 129 -7.57 -9.81 -10.14
N GLU A 130 -8.35 -10.53 -9.36
CA GLU A 130 -9.60 -10.05 -8.78
C GLU A 130 -9.42 -9.43 -7.39
N HIS A 131 -8.60 -10.06 -6.55
CA HIS A 131 -8.48 -9.72 -5.14
C HIS A 131 -7.28 -8.84 -4.77
N LEU A 132 -6.32 -8.63 -5.69
CA LEU A 132 -5.21 -7.73 -5.42
C LEU A 132 -5.36 -6.40 -6.17
N ARG A 133 -5.21 -5.28 -5.46
CA ARG A 133 -5.33 -3.91 -6.00
C ARG A 133 -4.58 -3.68 -7.32
N ARG A 134 -3.38 -4.24 -7.46
CA ARG A 134 -2.55 -4.09 -8.67
C ARG A 134 -2.75 -5.21 -9.69
N ARG A 135 -3.67 -6.10 -9.47
CA ARG A 135 -3.94 -7.25 -10.36
C ARG A 135 -2.66 -7.98 -10.80
N GLY A 136 -1.65 -8.03 -9.92
CA GLY A 136 -0.33 -8.61 -10.23
C GLY A 136 0.59 -7.73 -11.08
N ARG A 137 0.22 -6.50 -11.46
CA ARG A 137 1.00 -5.61 -12.34
C ARG A 137 1.98 -4.71 -11.57
N ARG A 138 3.09 -4.30 -12.23
CA ARG A 138 4.04 -3.33 -11.69
C ARG A 138 3.51 -1.88 -11.83
N ARG A 139 3.98 -0.98 -10.93
CA ARG A 139 3.61 0.46 -10.96
C ARG A 139 4.28 1.15 -12.15
N VAL A 140 3.49 1.90 -12.94
CA VAL A 140 3.98 2.78 -14.02
C VAL A 140 3.79 4.22 -13.56
N LYS A 141 4.83 5.08 -13.71
CA LYS A 141 4.75 6.52 -13.44
C LYS A 141 4.09 7.23 -14.63
N ARG A 142 3.18 8.18 -14.37
CA ARG A 142 2.54 9.03 -15.40
C ARG A 142 2.80 10.51 -15.10
N ARG A 143 2.82 11.35 -16.14
CA ARG A 143 2.88 12.81 -16.07
C ARG A 143 1.45 13.37 -16.08
N ALA A 144 1.21 14.49 -15.41
CA ALA A 144 -0.06 15.22 -15.37
C ALA A 144 0.11 16.64 -15.88
N ASN A 145 -0.94 17.18 -16.50
CA ASN A 145 -1.03 18.58 -16.95
C ASN A 145 -1.94 19.33 -15.95
N TYR A 146 -1.65 20.60 -15.69
CA TYR A 146 -2.38 21.42 -14.72
C TYR A 146 -2.81 22.76 -15.32
N ASN A 147 -4.04 23.18 -14.98
CA ASN A 147 -4.51 24.56 -15.11
C ASN A 147 -4.33 25.26 -13.76
N THR A 148 -4.02 26.54 -13.74
CA THR A 148 -3.56 27.25 -12.53
C THR A 148 -4.60 28.26 -12.05
N ILE A 149 -5.06 28.15 -10.80
CA ILE A 149 -5.73 29.20 -10.05
C ILE A 149 -4.65 30.03 -9.33
N HIS A 150 -4.91 31.31 -9.05
CA HIS A 150 -4.05 32.15 -8.20
C HIS A 150 -4.61 32.13 -6.76
N PRO A 151 -4.12 31.25 -5.88
CA PRO A 151 -4.64 31.08 -4.53
C PRO A 151 -4.15 32.18 -3.57
N GLU A 152 -4.97 32.54 -2.60
CA GLU A 152 -4.61 33.46 -1.51
C GLU A 152 -3.72 32.79 -0.46
N ARG A 153 -3.86 31.48 -0.25
CA ARG A 153 -3.07 30.69 0.72
C ARG A 153 -2.53 29.43 0.05
N ILE A 154 -1.28 29.13 0.31
CA ILE A 154 -0.60 27.96 -0.21
C ILE A 154 -0.24 26.96 0.88
N ILE A 155 -0.12 25.67 0.55
CA ILE A 155 0.20 24.58 1.49
C ILE A 155 1.47 24.84 2.33
N PRO A 156 2.57 25.42 1.82
CA PRO A 156 3.72 25.81 2.66
C PRO A 156 3.40 26.70 3.86
N GLU A 157 2.31 27.44 3.80
CA GLU A 157 1.84 28.32 4.90
C GLU A 157 1.02 27.58 5.97
N TRP A 158 0.85 26.29 5.86
CA TRP A 158 0.14 25.51 6.88
C TRP A 158 0.70 25.73 8.28
N PRO A 159 -0.15 25.93 9.27
CA PRO A 159 0.22 25.77 10.67
C PRO A 159 0.87 24.43 10.95
N GLU A 160 1.72 24.37 11.97
CA GLU A 160 2.50 23.18 12.30
C GLU A 160 1.59 21.97 12.64
N GLU A 161 0.47 22.20 13.28
CA GLU A 161 -0.54 21.19 13.63
C GLU A 161 -1.08 20.46 12.39
N ILE A 162 -1.30 21.19 11.29
CA ILE A 162 -1.72 20.60 10.01
C ILE A 162 -0.59 19.76 9.42
N ARG A 163 0.65 20.26 9.46
CA ARG A 163 1.83 19.54 8.95
C ARG A 163 2.05 18.24 9.71
N LYS A 164 1.98 18.27 11.03
CA LYS A 164 2.18 17.12 11.92
C LYS A 164 0.99 16.15 11.96
N ARG A 165 -0.17 16.54 11.39
CA ARG A 165 -1.41 15.74 11.42
C ARG A 165 -1.88 15.45 12.85
N GLU A 166 -1.86 16.46 13.72
CA GLU A 166 -2.14 16.30 15.16
C GLU A 166 -3.62 16.31 15.48
N ARG A 167 -4.45 16.91 14.61
CA ARG A 167 -5.87 17.10 14.86
C ARG A 167 -6.76 16.52 13.76
N ILE A 168 -8.00 16.18 14.10
CA ILE A 168 -9.08 15.82 13.18
C ILE A 168 -9.69 17.10 12.61
N GLY A 169 -10.15 17.04 11.35
CA GLY A 169 -10.82 18.14 10.68
C GLY A 169 -9.95 18.91 9.69
N ASP A 170 -8.71 18.50 9.50
CA ASP A 170 -7.86 19.01 8.41
C ASP A 170 -8.03 18.11 7.19
N TRP A 171 -8.75 18.59 6.18
CA TRP A 171 -9.13 17.79 5.02
C TRP A 171 -8.26 18.11 3.80
N GLU A 172 -7.97 17.07 3.02
CA GLU A 172 -7.43 17.19 1.65
C GLU A 172 -8.55 16.82 0.67
N GLY A 173 -8.89 17.72 -0.26
CA GLY A 173 -9.94 17.51 -1.27
C GLY A 173 -9.36 17.26 -2.67
N ASP A 174 -10.03 16.42 -3.48
CA ASP A 174 -9.68 16.12 -4.87
C ASP A 174 -10.92 15.68 -5.64
N THR A 175 -10.83 15.58 -6.95
CA THR A 175 -11.91 15.05 -7.79
C THR A 175 -11.51 13.73 -8.44
N LEU A 176 -12.44 12.79 -8.45
CA LEU A 176 -12.30 11.48 -9.09
C LEU A 176 -13.13 11.46 -10.37
N CYS A 177 -12.53 11.81 -11.52
CA CYS A 177 -13.23 11.92 -12.80
C CYS A 177 -13.52 10.55 -13.43
N GLY A 178 -14.71 10.36 -13.98
CA GLY A 178 -15.10 9.22 -14.81
C GLY A 178 -14.53 9.30 -16.23
N GLY A 179 -14.44 10.50 -16.77
CA GLY A 179 -14.07 10.84 -18.12
C GLY A 179 -14.96 11.99 -18.62
N GLU A 180 -14.80 12.38 -19.87
CA GLU A 180 -15.62 13.41 -20.51
C GLU A 180 -17.10 12.94 -20.53
N GLY A 181 -18.01 13.79 -20.08
CA GLY A 181 -19.45 13.50 -20.02
C GLY A 181 -19.89 12.40 -19.05
N LYS A 182 -18.99 11.87 -18.20
CA LYS A 182 -19.27 10.74 -17.29
C LYS A 182 -19.33 11.10 -15.82
N GLY A 183 -19.43 12.39 -15.50
CA GLY A 183 -19.44 12.84 -14.11
C GLY A 183 -18.18 12.47 -13.32
N GLY A 184 -18.30 12.46 -12.02
CA GLY A 184 -17.21 12.17 -11.10
C GLY A 184 -17.65 12.08 -9.65
N ALA A 185 -16.71 12.15 -8.74
CA ALA A 185 -16.96 12.33 -7.31
C ALA A 185 -15.93 13.27 -6.70
N VAL A 186 -16.39 14.12 -5.80
CA VAL A 186 -15.50 14.82 -4.87
C VAL A 186 -15.05 13.85 -3.81
N THR A 187 -13.78 13.86 -3.46
CA THR A 187 -13.18 13.01 -2.43
C THR A 187 -12.42 13.85 -1.44
N LEU A 188 -12.66 13.65 -0.17
CA LEU A 188 -12.09 14.39 0.94
C LEU A 188 -11.44 13.42 1.91
N VAL A 189 -10.22 13.69 2.31
CA VAL A 189 -9.43 12.81 3.19
C VAL A 189 -9.00 13.57 4.42
N ASP A 190 -9.42 13.15 5.60
CA ASP A 190 -8.89 13.68 6.85
C ASP A 190 -7.43 13.31 7.03
N ARG A 191 -6.58 14.29 7.29
CA ARG A 191 -5.13 14.12 7.29
C ARG A 191 -4.62 13.27 8.45
N LYS A 192 -5.25 13.34 9.62
CA LYS A 192 -4.87 12.57 10.81
C LYS A 192 -5.32 11.11 10.70
N SER A 193 -6.60 10.88 10.57
CA SER A 193 -7.19 9.53 10.54
C SER A 193 -7.01 8.84 9.19
N GLY A 194 -7.07 9.61 8.10
CA GLY A 194 -7.17 9.09 6.74
C GLY A 194 -8.57 8.58 6.40
N LEU A 195 -9.58 9.02 7.17
CA LEU A 195 -10.98 8.84 6.81
C LEU A 195 -11.23 9.49 5.46
N ILE A 196 -11.96 8.81 4.59
CA ILE A 196 -12.36 9.30 3.29
C ILE A 196 -13.87 9.53 3.32
N CYS A 197 -14.32 10.71 2.97
CA CYS A 197 -15.70 10.98 2.61
C CYS A 197 -15.76 11.59 1.21
N GLY A 198 -16.95 11.76 0.66
CA GLY A 198 -17.10 12.35 -0.65
C GLY A 198 -18.53 12.30 -1.16
N TRP A 199 -18.75 12.92 -2.32
CA TRP A 199 -20.06 13.08 -2.93
C TRP A 199 -19.97 12.91 -4.44
N VAL A 200 -20.93 12.21 -5.03
CA VAL A 200 -21.03 12.03 -6.49
C VAL A 200 -21.44 13.34 -7.14
N VAL A 201 -20.81 13.68 -8.27
CA VAL A 201 -21.11 14.88 -9.05
C VAL A 201 -21.36 14.51 -10.52
N HIS A 202 -22.33 15.18 -11.16
CA HIS A 202 -22.68 14.95 -12.55
C HIS A 202 -21.78 15.75 -13.49
N SER A 203 -21.23 16.87 -13.01
CA SER A 203 -20.31 17.72 -13.75
C SER A 203 -19.15 18.19 -12.88
N ARG A 204 -18.15 18.84 -13.50
CA ARG A 204 -17.02 19.47 -12.79
C ARG A 204 -17.18 20.99 -12.68
N GLN A 205 -18.41 21.47 -12.67
CA GLN A 205 -18.68 22.87 -12.43
C GLN A 205 -18.33 23.27 -11.00
N ALA A 206 -17.75 24.45 -10.81
CA ALA A 206 -17.31 24.90 -9.51
C ALA A 206 -18.43 24.91 -8.47
N ARG A 207 -19.63 25.36 -8.85
CA ARG A 207 -20.81 25.38 -7.95
C ARG A 207 -21.23 23.97 -7.50
N GLU A 208 -21.23 22.98 -8.40
CA GLU A 208 -21.60 21.61 -8.06
C GLU A 208 -20.53 20.97 -7.16
N THR A 209 -19.26 21.19 -7.46
CA THR A 209 -18.11 20.74 -6.66
C THR A 209 -18.16 21.34 -5.24
N ARG A 210 -18.43 22.64 -5.12
CA ARG A 210 -18.60 23.33 -3.83
C ARG A 210 -19.73 22.69 -3.02
N ASN A 211 -20.91 22.54 -3.60
CA ASN A 211 -22.06 21.92 -2.92
C ASN A 211 -21.74 20.50 -2.47
N ALA A 212 -21.09 19.71 -3.31
CA ALA A 212 -20.66 18.35 -2.99
C ALA A 212 -19.68 18.28 -1.82
N ILE A 213 -18.75 19.25 -1.71
CA ILE A 213 -17.83 19.35 -0.56
C ILE A 213 -18.61 19.64 0.71
N VAL A 214 -19.53 20.60 0.68
CA VAL A 214 -20.34 20.97 1.83
C VAL A 214 -21.20 19.80 2.33
N GLU A 215 -21.89 19.12 1.44
CA GLU A 215 -22.71 17.93 1.79
C GLU A 215 -21.83 16.79 2.35
N ALA A 216 -20.68 16.52 1.77
CA ALA A 216 -19.78 15.47 2.24
C ALA A 216 -19.19 15.76 3.65
N LEU A 217 -19.10 17.04 4.05
CA LEU A 217 -18.53 17.48 5.33
C LEU A 217 -19.58 17.90 6.38
N LYS A 218 -20.87 17.89 6.05
CA LYS A 218 -21.98 18.44 6.85
C LYS A 218 -21.94 18.06 8.33
N ASP A 219 -21.68 16.78 8.63
CA ASP A 219 -21.70 16.25 10.01
C ASP A 219 -20.28 15.97 10.54
N LYS A 220 -19.29 16.64 10.01
CA LYS A 220 -17.89 16.39 10.34
C LYS A 220 -17.19 17.69 10.78
N PRO A 221 -16.26 17.60 11.73
CA PRO A 221 -15.46 18.77 12.09
C PRO A 221 -14.61 19.21 10.89
N VAL A 222 -14.64 20.51 10.58
CA VAL A 222 -13.81 21.14 9.56
C VAL A 222 -12.97 22.24 10.20
N LYS A 223 -11.67 22.10 10.13
CA LYS A 223 -10.70 23.09 10.66
C LYS A 223 -9.87 23.71 9.55
N SER A 224 -9.64 22.98 8.48
CA SER A 224 -9.02 23.48 7.26
C SER A 224 -9.34 22.55 6.08
N LEU A 225 -9.28 23.10 4.88
CA LEU A 225 -9.40 22.34 3.64
C LEU A 225 -8.20 22.63 2.73
N SER A 226 -7.66 21.63 2.08
CA SER A 226 -6.55 21.77 1.13
C SER A 226 -6.92 21.18 -0.22
N LEU A 227 -6.80 21.98 -1.26
CA LEU A 227 -7.24 21.68 -2.62
C LEU A 227 -6.06 21.76 -3.61
N ASP A 228 -6.27 21.30 -4.85
CA ASP A 228 -5.38 21.66 -5.96
C ASP A 228 -5.90 22.91 -6.69
N ASN A 229 -5.11 23.35 -7.67
CA ASN A 229 -5.47 24.52 -8.48
C ASN A 229 -6.40 24.18 -9.65
N GLY A 230 -7.29 23.18 -9.50
CA GLY A 230 -8.27 22.81 -10.48
C GLY A 230 -9.38 23.85 -10.61
N SER A 231 -9.83 24.17 -11.82
CA SER A 231 -10.91 25.13 -12.08
C SER A 231 -12.23 24.78 -11.38
N GLU A 232 -12.42 23.51 -11.04
CA GLU A 232 -13.55 23.01 -10.25
C GLU A 232 -13.60 23.56 -8.81
N PHE A 233 -12.53 24.14 -8.32
CA PHE A 233 -12.44 24.78 -6.99
C PHE A 233 -12.44 26.32 -7.06
N ALA A 234 -12.88 26.91 -8.17
CA ALA A 234 -12.87 28.37 -8.35
C ALA A 234 -13.77 29.11 -7.33
N GLU A 235 -14.82 28.46 -6.81
CA GLU A 235 -15.70 29.03 -5.78
C GLU A 235 -15.19 28.74 -4.34
N PHE A 236 -13.89 28.81 -4.13
CA PHE A 236 -13.28 28.47 -2.82
C PHE A 236 -13.60 29.52 -1.72
N ARG A 237 -13.87 30.77 -2.09
CA ARG A 237 -14.23 31.84 -1.09
C ARG A 237 -15.59 31.55 -0.47
N GLU A 238 -16.58 31.22 -1.27
CA GLU A 238 -17.90 30.81 -0.82
C GLU A 238 -17.82 29.51 0.01
N LEU A 239 -16.86 28.63 -0.34
CA LEU A 239 -16.60 27.41 0.40
C LEU A 239 -16.00 27.71 1.79
N GLU A 240 -15.05 28.67 1.91
CA GLU A 240 -14.53 29.16 3.20
C GLU A 240 -15.63 29.71 4.10
N GLU A 241 -16.53 30.52 3.52
CA GLU A 241 -17.67 31.10 4.26
C GLU A 241 -18.62 30.01 4.78
N GLN A 242 -18.99 29.05 3.95
CA GLN A 242 -19.92 27.97 4.32
C GLN A 242 -19.31 26.99 5.33
N LEU A 243 -18.05 26.62 5.18
CA LEU A 243 -17.35 25.71 6.07
C LEU A 243 -16.78 26.41 7.32
N LYS A 244 -16.72 27.75 7.34
CA LYS A 244 -16.06 28.57 8.37
C LYS A 244 -14.63 28.10 8.65
N ALA A 245 -13.92 27.74 7.61
CA ALA A 245 -12.58 27.16 7.69
C ALA A 245 -11.70 27.62 6.53
N PRO A 246 -10.39 27.87 6.75
CA PRO A 246 -9.49 28.32 5.69
C PRO A 246 -9.25 27.25 4.64
N VAL A 247 -9.18 27.67 3.38
CA VAL A 247 -8.81 26.84 2.24
C VAL A 247 -7.36 27.15 1.83
N TYR A 248 -6.57 26.09 1.68
CA TYR A 248 -5.18 26.15 1.23
C TYR A 248 -5.04 25.44 -0.12
N PHE A 249 -4.13 25.93 -0.94
CA PHE A 249 -3.89 25.34 -2.26
C PHE A 249 -2.49 24.75 -2.39
N ALA A 250 -2.40 23.61 -3.09
CA ALA A 250 -1.12 23.04 -3.43
C ALA A 250 -0.36 23.97 -4.39
N GLU A 251 0.95 24.08 -4.19
CA GLU A 251 1.79 24.78 -5.16
C GLU A 251 1.79 24.03 -6.51
N PRO A 252 1.83 24.75 -7.61
CA PRO A 252 1.93 24.15 -8.95
C PRO A 252 3.08 23.13 -9.02
N HIS A 253 2.86 22.01 -9.68
CA HIS A 253 3.85 20.94 -9.90
C HIS A 253 4.39 20.24 -8.63
N LYS A 254 3.78 20.44 -7.45
CA LYS A 254 4.17 19.77 -6.20
C LYS A 254 3.13 18.73 -5.71
N PRO A 255 2.86 17.64 -6.46
CA PRO A 255 1.83 16.65 -6.12
C PRO A 255 2.09 15.93 -4.78
N TRP A 256 3.34 15.91 -4.31
CA TRP A 256 3.67 15.30 -3.01
C TRP A 256 3.06 16.03 -1.81
N GLN A 257 2.65 17.29 -1.96
CA GLN A 257 1.96 18.04 -0.90
C GLN A 257 0.59 17.44 -0.57
N ARG A 258 -0.03 16.70 -1.49
CA ARG A 258 -1.36 16.07 -1.38
C ARG A 258 -1.31 14.54 -1.43
N GLY A 259 -0.34 13.95 -0.75
CA GLY A 259 -0.12 12.50 -0.76
C GLY A 259 -1.26 11.66 -0.17
N CYS A 260 -2.14 12.24 0.67
CA CYS A 260 -3.30 11.53 1.21
C CYS A 260 -4.31 11.25 0.10
N ASN A 261 -4.59 12.24 -0.75
CA ASN A 261 -5.52 12.10 -1.86
C ASN A 261 -5.02 11.14 -2.94
N GLU A 262 -3.73 11.21 -3.32
CA GLU A 262 -3.18 10.24 -4.29
C GLU A 262 -3.40 8.80 -3.82
N ASN A 263 -3.19 8.54 -2.53
CA ASN A 263 -3.42 7.22 -1.96
C ASN A 263 -4.91 6.85 -1.93
N ALA A 264 -5.79 7.75 -1.50
CA ALA A 264 -7.23 7.56 -1.42
C ALA A 264 -7.83 7.29 -2.81
N ASN A 265 -7.55 8.16 -3.77
CA ASN A 265 -7.99 8.00 -5.15
C ASN A 265 -7.47 6.71 -5.76
N GLY A 266 -6.24 6.32 -5.42
CA GLY A 266 -5.71 5.03 -5.82
C GLY A 266 -6.45 3.82 -5.20
N LEU A 267 -7.08 3.94 -4.04
CA LEU A 267 -7.94 2.90 -3.45
C LEU A 267 -9.31 2.89 -4.12
N LEU A 268 -9.91 4.05 -4.31
CA LEU A 268 -11.19 4.22 -5.00
C LEU A 268 -11.15 3.70 -6.44
N ARG A 269 -10.04 3.88 -7.16
CA ARG A 269 -9.85 3.37 -8.52
C ARG A 269 -9.83 1.83 -8.64
N TYR A 270 -9.80 1.11 -7.55
CA TYR A 270 -10.05 -0.32 -7.57
C TYR A 270 -11.52 -0.64 -7.82
N PHE A 271 -12.42 0.15 -7.24
CA PHE A 271 -13.88 0.02 -7.39
C PHE A 271 -14.41 0.82 -8.58
N PHE A 272 -13.92 2.03 -8.77
CA PHE A 272 -14.28 2.95 -9.83
C PHE A 272 -13.10 3.15 -10.79
N PRO A 273 -12.87 2.23 -11.74
CA PRO A 273 -11.76 2.32 -12.67
C PRO A 273 -11.90 3.54 -13.59
N ARG A 274 -10.82 3.92 -14.28
CA ARG A 274 -10.86 4.99 -15.28
C ARG A 274 -11.85 4.63 -16.37
N GLY A 275 -12.70 5.59 -16.77
CA GLY A 275 -13.76 5.38 -17.73
C GLY A 275 -15.09 4.91 -17.14
N CYS A 276 -15.15 4.67 -15.80
CA CYS A 276 -16.39 4.42 -15.09
C CYS A 276 -17.35 5.59 -15.27
N ASN A 277 -18.62 5.32 -15.56
CA ASN A 277 -19.66 6.33 -15.67
C ASN A 277 -20.23 6.63 -14.27
N PHE A 278 -19.93 7.80 -13.73
CA PHE A 278 -20.43 8.21 -12.41
C PHE A 278 -21.90 8.65 -12.44
N LEU A 279 -22.47 8.91 -13.61
CA LEU A 279 -23.90 9.22 -13.74
C LEU A 279 -24.78 8.01 -13.36
N ASP A 280 -24.24 6.81 -13.49
CA ASP A 280 -24.94 5.55 -13.15
C ASP A 280 -24.68 5.12 -11.68
N ILE A 281 -23.88 5.87 -10.92
CA ILE A 281 -23.50 5.53 -9.54
C ILE A 281 -24.33 6.39 -8.57
N THR A 282 -25.10 5.74 -7.74
CA THR A 282 -25.82 6.42 -6.67
C THR A 282 -24.90 6.83 -5.53
N GLN A 283 -25.29 7.87 -4.77
CA GLN A 283 -24.54 8.28 -3.58
C GLN A 283 -24.40 7.12 -2.58
N ALA A 284 -25.45 6.34 -2.38
CA ALA A 284 -25.44 5.19 -1.47
C ALA A 284 -24.45 4.08 -1.89
N GLU A 285 -24.26 3.85 -3.18
CA GLU A 285 -23.26 2.91 -3.69
C GLU A 285 -21.85 3.44 -3.49
N PHE A 286 -21.64 4.73 -3.69
CA PHE A 286 -20.37 5.39 -3.45
C PHE A 286 -19.99 5.32 -1.96
N GLU A 287 -20.94 5.62 -1.05
CA GLU A 287 -20.75 5.54 0.40
C GLU A 287 -20.41 4.14 0.89
N ARG A 288 -21.08 3.10 0.35
CA ARG A 288 -20.71 1.70 0.66
C ARG A 288 -19.25 1.39 0.35
N VAL A 289 -18.73 1.92 -0.75
CA VAL A 289 -17.31 1.75 -1.11
C VAL A 289 -16.40 2.56 -0.17
N LEU A 290 -16.80 3.78 0.20
CA LEU A 290 -16.07 4.59 1.18
C LEU A 290 -15.99 3.86 2.53
N ASP A 291 -17.10 3.27 2.97
CA ASP A 291 -17.17 2.51 4.21
C ASP A 291 -16.21 1.31 4.20
N LEU A 292 -16.22 0.50 3.13
CA LEU A 292 -15.27 -0.60 2.94
C LEU A 292 -13.80 -0.12 3.02
N ILE A 293 -13.48 1.06 2.48
CA ILE A 293 -12.13 1.61 2.49
C ILE A 293 -11.78 2.17 3.88
N ASN A 294 -12.73 2.79 4.58
CA ASN A 294 -12.54 3.37 5.89
C ASN A 294 -12.37 2.32 6.99
N HIS A 295 -12.90 1.13 6.82
CA HIS A 295 -12.72 -0.02 7.71
C HIS A 295 -11.47 -0.86 7.38
N ARG A 296 -10.60 -0.41 6.44
CA ARG A 296 -9.32 -1.09 6.16
C ARG A 296 -8.25 -0.70 7.17
N PRO A 297 -7.58 -1.67 7.84
CA PRO A 297 -6.47 -1.37 8.75
C PRO A 297 -5.34 -0.63 8.03
N ARG A 298 -4.77 0.37 8.68
CA ARG A 298 -3.65 1.16 8.14
C ARG A 298 -2.40 0.97 8.99
N LYS A 299 -1.29 0.66 8.35
CA LYS A 299 0.00 0.50 9.02
C LYS A 299 0.42 1.75 9.80
N ARG A 300 0.23 2.96 9.21
CA ARG A 300 0.51 4.24 9.87
C ARG A 300 -0.35 4.52 11.11
N LEU A 301 -1.49 3.85 11.24
CA LEU A 301 -2.39 3.93 12.39
C LEU A 301 -2.20 2.73 13.36
N ASN A 302 -1.06 2.08 13.30
CA ASN A 302 -0.79 0.85 14.08
C ASN A 302 -1.88 -0.21 13.89
N TRP A 303 -2.27 -0.45 12.63
CA TRP A 303 -3.30 -1.41 12.21
C TRP A 303 -4.72 -1.13 12.73
N ARG A 304 -4.98 0.08 13.20
CA ARG A 304 -6.33 0.59 13.40
C ARG A 304 -6.90 1.06 12.06
N THR A 305 -8.24 1.18 11.99
CA THR A 305 -8.90 1.69 10.80
C THR A 305 -9.00 3.22 10.82
N PRO A 306 -9.12 3.89 9.67
CA PRO A 306 -9.47 5.31 9.61
C PRO A 306 -10.74 5.64 10.40
N PHE A 307 -11.76 4.79 10.30
CA PHE A 307 -13.02 4.91 11.02
C PHE A 307 -12.79 4.94 12.54
N ASP A 308 -12.08 3.94 13.10
CA ASP A 308 -11.79 3.89 14.53
C ASP A 308 -11.08 5.16 15.03
N VAL A 309 -10.07 5.63 14.27
CA VAL A 309 -9.26 6.79 14.68
C VAL A 309 -10.06 8.07 14.62
N PHE A 310 -10.89 8.25 13.59
CA PHE A 310 -11.69 9.46 13.42
C PHE A 310 -12.76 9.57 14.53
N PHE A 311 -13.62 8.58 14.67
CA PHE A 311 -14.76 8.64 15.57
C PHE A 311 -14.35 8.55 17.05
N GLN A 312 -13.33 7.77 17.41
CA GLN A 312 -12.82 7.78 18.78
C GLN A 312 -12.22 9.15 19.17
N THR A 313 -11.57 9.84 18.23
CA THR A 313 -11.01 11.17 18.52
C THR A 313 -12.12 12.22 18.61
N VAL A 314 -13.13 12.15 17.74
CA VAL A 314 -14.28 13.07 17.77
C VAL A 314 -15.12 12.88 19.04
N ALA A 315 -15.31 11.64 19.50
CA ALA A 315 -16.07 11.36 20.72
C ALA A 315 -15.36 11.82 22.02
N LEU A 316 -14.06 12.08 21.97
CA LEU A 316 -13.23 12.51 23.11
C LEU A 316 -12.94 14.03 23.09
N ALA A 317 -13.37 14.75 22.06
CA ALA A 317 -13.15 16.18 21.87
C ALA A 317 -14.40 17.00 22.19
#